data_219909ddc0722b0bf1a166d951a5d53a
#
_entry.id   219909ddc0722b0bf1a166d951a5d53a
#
_cell.length_a   1.000
_cell.length_b   1.000
_cell.length_c   1.000
_cell.angle_alpha   90.00
_cell.angle_beta   90.00
_cell.angle_gamma   90.00
#
_symmetry.space_group_name_H-M   'P 1'
#
loop_
_entity.id
_entity.type
_entity.pdbx_description
1 polymer ?
#
loop_
_entity_poly.entity_id
_entity_poly.type
_entity_poly.pdbx_seq_one_letter_code
_entity_poly.pdbx_strand_id
1 'polypeptide(L)' 'MNVEKAKPLVEEFIRSYLRENECVYPSDVADGLGLEYDLVRRVFAVLEKEEKLCKQCE' A
#
# COMPACT_ATOMS: atom_id res chain seq x y z
N MET A 1 -6.40 12.73 -5.48
CA MET A 1 -6.17 12.23 -4.11
C MET A 1 -4.70 12.41 -3.75
N ASN A 2 -4.41 12.75 -2.52
CA ASN A 2 -3.03 12.91 -2.06
C ASN A 2 -2.62 11.76 -1.13
N VAL A 3 -1.35 11.76 -0.73
CA VAL A 3 -0.78 10.70 0.12
C VAL A 3 -1.53 10.58 1.44
N GLU A 4 -1.86 11.69 2.08
CA GLU A 4 -2.54 11.67 3.37
C GLU A 4 -3.92 10.99 3.29
N LYS A 5 -4.66 11.26 2.23
CA LYS A 5 -5.98 10.66 2.04
C LYS A 5 -5.89 9.22 1.58
N ALA A 6 -4.89 8.90 0.78
CA ALA A 6 -4.70 7.54 0.28
C ALA A 6 -4.15 6.59 1.35
N LYS A 7 -3.39 7.12 2.29
CA LYS A 7 -2.71 6.31 3.30
C LYS A 7 -3.63 5.35 4.07
N PRO A 8 -4.74 5.81 4.66
CA PRO A 8 -5.62 4.87 5.39
C PRO A 8 -6.24 3.82 4.49
N LEU A 9 -6.55 4.18 3.24
CA LEU A 9 -7.11 3.23 2.29
C LEU A 9 -6.09 2.15 1.93
N VAL A 10 -4.85 2.57 1.70
CA VAL A 10 -3.77 1.65 1.38
C VAL A 10 -3.47 0.73 2.56
N GLU A 11 -3.41 1.27 3.77
CA GLU A 11 -3.15 0.48 4.97
C GLU A 11 -4.20 -0.62 5.14
N GLU A 12 -5.46 -0.27 4.97
CA GLU A 12 -6.54 -1.23 5.13
C GLU A 12 -6.50 -2.30 4.05
N PHE A 13 -6.21 -1.90 2.80
CA PHE A 13 -6.08 -2.85 1.70
C PHE A 13 -4.93 -3.84 1.99
N ILE A 14 -3.79 -3.33 2.41
CA ILE A 14 -2.63 -4.17 2.72
C ILE A 14 -2.96 -5.16 3.84
N ARG A 15 -3.63 -4.69 4.87
CA ARG A 15 -4.02 -5.55 6.00
C ARG A 15 -4.89 -6.72 5.54
N SER A 16 -5.88 -6.45 4.71
CA SER A 16 -6.73 -7.49 4.15
C SER A 16 -5.97 -8.42 3.22
N TYR A 17 -5.13 -7.83 2.36
CA TYR A 17 -4.39 -8.57 1.37
C TYR A 17 -3.42 -9.57 2.02
N LEU A 18 -2.75 -9.15 3.08
CA LEU A 18 -1.76 -9.99 3.76
C LEU A 18 -2.38 -11.11 4.60
N ARG A 19 -3.70 -11.15 4.74
CA ARG A 19 -4.36 -12.29 5.36
C ARG A 19 -4.29 -13.53 4.48
N GLU A 20 -4.25 -13.34 3.16
CA GLU A 20 -4.26 -14.42 2.19
C GLU A 20 -2.97 -14.52 1.38
N ASN A 21 -2.09 -13.53 1.50
CA ASN A 21 -0.87 -13.45 0.72
C ASN A 21 0.31 -13.16 1.64
N GLU A 22 1.49 -13.62 1.26
CA GLU A 22 2.68 -13.43 2.07
C GLU A 22 3.28 -12.04 1.97
N CYS A 23 3.06 -11.37 0.84
CA CYS A 23 3.57 -10.03 0.61
C CYS A 23 2.66 -9.27 -0.35
N VAL A 24 2.91 -7.99 -0.52
CA VAL A 24 2.08 -7.14 -1.38
C VAL A 24 2.95 -6.27 -2.28
N TYR A 25 2.57 -6.17 -3.56
CA TYR A 25 3.18 -5.25 -4.50
C TYR A 25 2.41 -3.93 -4.54
N PRO A 26 3.08 -2.81 -4.80
CA PRO A 26 2.38 -1.54 -4.97
C PRO A 26 1.36 -1.60 -6.11
N SER A 27 1.66 -2.34 -7.18
CA SER A 27 0.74 -2.48 -8.31
C SER A 27 -0.56 -3.17 -7.90
N ASP A 28 -0.50 -4.13 -6.98
CA ASP A 28 -1.71 -4.81 -6.50
C ASP A 28 -2.64 -3.82 -5.80
N VAL A 29 -2.06 -2.93 -5.00
CA VAL A 29 -2.84 -1.91 -4.30
C VAL A 29 -3.41 -0.90 -5.27
N ALA A 30 -2.61 -0.46 -6.24
CA ALA A 30 -3.05 0.50 -7.23
C ALA A 30 -4.24 -0.04 -8.02
N ASP A 31 -4.17 -1.28 -8.48
CA ASP A 31 -5.27 -1.93 -9.19
C ASP A 31 -6.49 -2.14 -8.30
N GLY A 32 -6.28 -2.60 -7.09
CA GLY A 32 -7.38 -2.92 -6.19
C GLY A 32 -8.16 -1.70 -5.72
N LEU A 33 -7.48 -0.58 -5.55
CA LEU A 33 -8.12 0.66 -5.10
C LEU A 33 -8.41 1.65 -6.23
N GLY A 34 -7.95 1.35 -7.45
CA GLY A 34 -8.12 2.27 -8.57
C GLY A 34 -7.31 3.56 -8.42
N LEU A 35 -6.14 3.47 -7.80
CA LEU A 35 -5.27 4.61 -7.57
C LEU A 35 -4.11 4.60 -8.55
N GLU A 36 -3.47 5.75 -8.73
CA GLU A 36 -2.27 5.83 -9.56
C GLU A 36 -1.12 5.11 -8.89
N TYR A 37 -0.33 4.40 -9.69
CA TYR A 37 0.81 3.65 -9.21
C TYR A 37 1.82 4.53 -8.46
N ASP A 38 2.13 5.70 -9.01
CA ASP A 38 3.06 6.62 -8.37
C ASP A 38 2.58 7.06 -6.99
N LEU A 39 1.29 7.31 -6.85
CA LEU A 39 0.70 7.68 -5.57
C LEU A 39 0.86 6.55 -4.55
N VAL A 40 0.56 5.32 -4.98
CA VAL A 40 0.68 4.16 -4.11
C VAL A 40 2.12 3.95 -3.67
N ARG A 41 3.08 4.14 -4.58
CA ARG A 41 4.50 4.02 -4.23
C ARG A 41 4.92 5.04 -3.19
N ARG A 42 4.39 6.25 -3.28
CA ARG A 42 4.67 7.28 -2.28
C ARG A 42 4.11 6.91 -0.92
N VAL A 43 2.91 6.35 -0.91
CA VAL A 43 2.31 5.87 0.34
C VAL A 43 3.14 4.74 0.93
N PHE A 44 3.59 3.81 0.10
CA PHE A 44 4.46 2.72 0.56
C PHE A 44 5.73 3.26 1.20
N ALA A 45 6.35 4.27 0.60
CA ALA A 45 7.56 4.87 1.15
C ALA A 45 7.29 5.49 2.52
N VAL A 46 6.15 6.15 2.69
CA VAL A 46 5.77 6.72 3.98
C VAL A 46 5.54 5.62 5.01
N LEU A 47 4.85 4.56 4.63
CA LEU A 47 4.57 3.46 5.53
C LEU A 47 5.84 2.73 5.96
N GLU A 48 6.79 2.57 5.05
CA GLU A 48 8.09 1.99 5.39
C GLU A 48 8.84 2.85 6.39
N LYS A 49 8.82 4.16 6.17
CA LYS A 49 9.48 5.11 7.04
C LYS A 49 8.88 5.10 8.45
N GLU A 50 7.58 4.86 8.53
CA GLU A 50 6.86 4.77 9.81
C GLU A 50 6.90 3.37 10.41
N GLU A 51 7.59 2.45 9.75
CA GLU A 51 7.72 1.05 10.17
C GLU A 51 6.38 0.32 10.23
N LYS A 52 5.43 0.73 9.38
CA LYS A 52 4.10 0.10 9.31
C LYS A 52 3.97 -0.90 8.19
N LEU A 53 4.92 -0.95 7.27
CA LEU A 53 4.89 -1.85 6.14
C LEU A 53 6.08 -2.81 6.24
N CYS A 54 5.80 -4.06 6.56
CA CYS A 54 6.83 -5.08 6.79
C CYS A 54 6.90 -6.16 5.72
N LYS A 55 5.87 -6.28 4.88
CA LYS A 55 5.75 -7.40 3.95
C LYS A 55 5.54 -6.95 2.52
N GLN A 56 6.36 -6.03 2.08
CA GLN A 56 6.34 -5.58 0.70
C GLN A 56 7.09 -6.59 -0.18
N CYS A 57 6.47 -7.01 -1.28
CA CYS A 57 7.15 -7.85 -2.28
C CYS A 57 8.19 -7.02 -3.03
N GLU A 58 9.26 -7.64 -3.41
CA GLU A 58 10.30 -7.00 -4.22
C GLU A 58 10.39 -7.62 -5.59
#